data_28e464d964322a973fb04177a4931bdb
#
_entry.id   28e464d964322a973fb04177a4931bdb
#
_cell.length_a   1.000
_cell.length_b   1.000
_cell.length_c   1.000
_cell.angle_alpha   90.00
_cell.angle_beta   90.00
_cell.angle_gamma   90.00
#
_symmetry.space_group_name_H-M   'P 1'
#
loop_
_entity.id
_entity.type
_entity.pdbx_description
1 polymer ?
#
loop_
_entity_poly.entity_id
_entity_poly.type
_entity_poly.pdbx_seq_one_letter_code
_entity_poly.pdbx_strand_id
1 'polypeptide(L)'
;MTGSISDFVAQNFDRESTFLAELVKVPSDNPPGDCAPHAAAATRLLQGLGLTVEPHPVPSDAVAAAGMVSATNLVVRHRFGDGPVIALNAHGDVVPPGLGWRHEPYGAAVEDAPHGPTMFGRGVAVSKSDFATYAFALLALKAAATEGRAFRGTVELHLTYDEETGGDVGPRWLLEQGITRPDFAIAAGFSYAIVTAHNGCLHLEVTVTGKQAHAAMPATGIDALAATTGILADLYASRAALAQRLSKVEGISSPTLNVGLIAGGINTNVVPDRIVFRLDRRMIPEEIPADVEAALRVQLAAAAAKYPGIRIDVRRVLLAMPLVPQPGFDRIASAIRKPARDVLGVDVPTTGVPLYTDARHYAARGIPVVLYGAGPRTLLEANAHNADENLRLSDLRAATTIVALALADLLS
;
A
#
# COMPACT_ATOMS: atom_id res chain seq x y z
N MET A 1 10.04 19.62 -27.46
CA MET A 1 10.01 19.98 -26.01
C MET A 1 9.86 18.75 -25.09
N THR A 2 9.28 17.63 -25.55
CA THR A 2 9.26 16.35 -24.78
C THR A 2 10.61 15.65 -24.77
N GLY A 3 11.47 15.87 -25.77
CA GLY A 3 12.78 15.24 -25.89
C GLY A 3 13.72 15.53 -24.72
N SER A 4 13.75 16.75 -24.20
CA SER A 4 14.67 17.09 -23.12
C SER A 4 14.36 16.37 -21.80
N ILE A 5 13.08 16.12 -21.45
CA ILE A 5 12.71 15.37 -20.23
C ILE A 5 13.05 13.89 -20.40
N SER A 6 12.68 13.29 -21.53
CA SER A 6 12.99 11.87 -21.78
C SER A 6 14.49 11.63 -21.91
N ASP A 7 15.23 12.57 -22.52
CA ASP A 7 16.69 12.50 -22.62
C ASP A 7 17.35 12.59 -21.25
N PHE A 8 16.87 13.47 -20.36
CA PHE A 8 17.36 13.54 -18.98
C PHE A 8 17.20 12.20 -18.27
N VAL A 9 16.01 11.59 -18.33
CA VAL A 9 15.76 10.28 -17.70
C VAL A 9 16.68 9.21 -18.27
N ALA A 10 16.81 9.15 -19.60
CA ALA A 10 17.70 8.19 -20.26
C ALA A 10 19.17 8.35 -19.81
N GLN A 11 19.67 9.58 -19.75
CA GLN A 11 21.06 9.89 -19.36
C GLN A 11 21.34 9.65 -17.87
N ASN A 12 20.31 9.70 -17.00
CA ASN A 12 20.45 9.51 -15.55
C ASN A 12 19.96 8.16 -15.07
N PHE A 13 19.63 7.23 -15.96
CA PHE A 13 18.99 5.98 -15.60
C PHE A 13 19.90 5.07 -14.75
N ASP A 14 21.19 5.03 -14.98
CA ASP A 14 22.14 4.29 -14.14
C ASP A 14 22.20 4.85 -12.71
N ARG A 15 22.08 6.18 -12.56
CA ARG A 15 22.00 6.82 -11.25
C ARG A 15 20.68 6.48 -10.54
N GLU A 16 19.58 6.44 -11.29
CA GLU A 16 18.27 6.05 -10.76
C GLU A 16 18.27 4.59 -10.29
N SER A 17 18.79 3.69 -11.11
CA SER A 17 18.93 2.27 -10.76
C SER A 17 19.81 2.06 -9.54
N THR A 18 20.92 2.80 -9.45
CA THR A 18 21.81 2.80 -8.26
C THR A 18 21.08 3.34 -7.03
N PHE A 19 20.34 4.44 -7.16
CA PHE A 19 19.56 5.02 -6.07
C PHE A 19 18.53 4.01 -5.53
N LEU A 20 17.80 3.32 -6.41
CA LEU A 20 16.89 2.25 -6.00
C LEU A 20 17.62 1.11 -5.30
N ALA A 21 18.75 0.64 -5.84
CA ALA A 21 19.55 -0.43 -5.25
C ALA A 21 19.97 -0.07 -3.81
N GLU A 22 20.44 1.16 -3.59
CA GLU A 22 20.85 1.62 -2.25
C GLU A 22 19.67 1.72 -1.28
N LEU A 23 18.45 2.06 -1.74
CA LEU A 23 17.25 2.02 -0.91
C LEU A 23 16.87 0.57 -0.54
N VAL A 24 16.97 -0.37 -1.50
CA VAL A 24 16.65 -1.78 -1.26
C VAL A 24 17.59 -2.41 -0.23
N LYS A 25 18.87 -2.04 -0.24
CA LYS A 25 19.90 -2.56 0.68
C LYS A 25 19.66 -2.20 2.16
N VAL A 26 18.76 -1.25 2.44
CA VAL A 26 18.42 -0.90 3.82
C VAL A 26 17.10 -1.55 4.18
N PRO A 27 17.08 -2.52 5.12
CA PRO A 27 15.85 -3.14 5.60
C PRO A 27 14.88 -2.12 6.20
N SER A 28 13.58 -2.35 6.00
CA SER A 28 12.49 -1.52 6.54
C SER A 28 11.26 -2.38 6.79
N ASP A 29 11.47 -3.57 7.37
CA ASP A 29 10.42 -4.55 7.60
C ASP A 29 9.32 -4.00 8.52
N ASN A 30 8.09 -4.16 8.10
CA ASN A 30 6.92 -3.79 8.86
C ASN A 30 5.86 -4.92 8.83
N PRO A 31 5.70 -5.70 9.92
CA PRO A 31 6.35 -5.57 11.23
C PRO A 31 7.85 -5.96 11.23
N PRO A 32 8.67 -5.50 12.24
CA PRO A 32 8.29 -4.74 13.44
C PRO A 32 8.13 -3.24 13.22
N GLY A 33 8.47 -2.70 12.03
CA GLY A 33 8.27 -1.30 11.71
C GLY A 33 9.34 -0.37 12.31
N ASP A 34 10.61 -0.80 12.33
CA ASP A 34 11.75 0.09 12.65
C ASP A 34 12.23 0.77 11.36
N CYS A 35 11.52 1.81 10.92
CA CYS A 35 11.71 2.43 9.61
C CYS A 35 12.58 3.72 9.63
N ALA A 36 12.90 4.28 10.79
CA ALA A 36 13.74 5.48 10.87
C ALA A 36 15.14 5.29 10.27
N PRO A 37 15.83 4.14 10.38
CA PRO A 37 17.11 3.91 9.70
C PRO A 37 17.01 4.00 8.18
N HIS A 38 15.94 3.46 7.57
CA HIS A 38 15.72 3.57 6.13
C HIS A 38 15.41 5.02 5.73
N ALA A 39 14.58 5.74 6.49
CA ALA A 39 14.30 7.15 6.24
C ALA A 39 15.58 8.01 6.30
N ALA A 40 16.49 7.73 7.25
CA ALA A 40 17.79 8.41 7.33
C ALA A 40 18.69 8.10 6.12
N ALA A 41 18.68 6.88 5.61
CA ALA A 41 19.41 6.50 4.39
C ALA A 41 18.80 7.18 3.16
N ALA A 42 17.47 7.14 3.00
CA ALA A 42 16.75 7.82 1.92
C ALA A 42 17.02 9.33 1.93
N THR A 43 17.06 9.96 3.11
CA THR A 43 17.40 11.38 3.27
C THR A 43 18.78 11.67 2.69
N ARG A 44 19.80 10.88 3.06
CA ARG A 44 21.18 11.07 2.53
C ARG A 44 21.24 10.90 1.02
N LEU A 45 20.55 9.89 0.47
CA LEU A 45 20.52 9.63 -0.95
C LEU A 45 19.84 10.78 -1.72
N LEU A 46 18.71 11.28 -1.24
CA LEU A 46 17.99 12.42 -1.84
C LEU A 46 18.82 13.70 -1.77
N GLN A 47 19.50 13.96 -0.65
CA GLN A 47 20.43 15.09 -0.51
C GLN A 47 21.62 14.97 -1.47
N GLY A 48 22.13 13.75 -1.70
CA GLY A 48 23.15 13.46 -2.71
C GLY A 48 22.70 13.74 -4.15
N LEU A 49 21.40 13.78 -4.40
CA LEU A 49 20.79 14.21 -5.66
C LEU A 49 20.55 15.73 -5.75
N GLY A 50 20.91 16.50 -4.69
CA GLY A 50 20.69 17.95 -4.63
C GLY A 50 19.24 18.32 -4.29
N LEU A 51 18.49 17.43 -3.62
CA LEU A 51 17.15 17.70 -3.12
C LEU A 51 17.17 18.10 -1.65
N THR A 52 16.37 19.10 -1.29
CA THR A 52 16.15 19.48 0.12
C THR A 52 15.09 18.57 0.70
N VAL A 53 15.44 17.87 1.79
CA VAL A 53 14.54 16.92 2.46
C VAL A 53 14.11 17.51 3.79
N GLU A 54 12.82 17.46 4.06
CA GLU A 54 12.22 17.82 5.34
C GLU A 54 11.83 16.51 6.06
N PRO A 55 12.62 16.04 7.05
CA PRO A 55 12.24 14.88 7.84
C PRO A 55 11.21 15.27 8.90
N HIS A 56 10.17 14.47 9.01
CA HIS A 56 9.08 14.62 9.98
C HIS A 56 8.99 13.35 10.85
N PRO A 57 9.75 13.28 11.97
CA PRO A 57 9.65 12.17 12.91
C PRO A 57 8.23 12.10 13.51
N VAL A 58 7.64 10.92 13.48
CA VAL A 58 6.33 10.68 14.09
C VAL A 58 6.50 10.48 15.60
N PRO A 59 5.65 11.07 16.45
CA PRO A 59 5.71 10.87 17.90
C PRO A 59 5.67 9.40 18.30
N SER A 60 6.45 9.01 19.30
CA SER A 60 6.63 7.62 19.71
C SER A 60 5.35 6.92 20.18
N ASP A 61 4.43 7.66 20.78
CA ASP A 61 3.10 7.17 21.20
C ASP A 61 2.22 6.83 19.99
N ALA A 62 2.23 7.65 18.95
CA ALA A 62 1.52 7.38 17.70
C ALA A 62 2.12 6.18 16.95
N VAL A 63 3.45 6.11 16.88
CA VAL A 63 4.17 4.97 16.30
C VAL A 63 3.85 3.66 17.01
N ALA A 64 3.89 3.67 18.37
CA ALA A 64 3.55 2.51 19.17
C ALA A 64 2.07 2.09 19.02
N ALA A 65 1.15 3.05 18.91
CA ALA A 65 -0.27 2.78 18.67
C ALA A 65 -0.49 2.12 17.30
N ALA A 66 0.34 2.43 16.29
CA ALA A 66 0.35 1.76 14.99
C ALA A 66 1.07 0.39 15.00
N GLY A 67 1.61 -0.04 16.14
CA GLY A 67 2.31 -1.32 16.27
C GLY A 67 3.73 -1.30 15.70
N MET A 68 4.32 -0.14 15.51
CA MET A 68 5.66 0.07 14.93
C MET A 68 6.68 0.46 16.02
N VAL A 69 7.96 0.42 15.66
CA VAL A 69 9.10 0.83 16.51
C VAL A 69 9.51 2.28 16.23
N SER A 70 9.59 2.65 14.94
CA SER A 70 9.97 4.00 14.54
C SER A 70 9.40 4.35 13.17
N ALA A 71 9.05 5.63 12.95
CA ALA A 71 8.70 6.17 11.65
C ALA A 71 9.18 7.63 11.53
N THR A 72 9.74 7.97 10.37
CA THR A 72 10.06 9.34 9.99
C THR A 72 9.63 9.56 8.55
N ASN A 73 8.58 10.34 8.36
CA ASN A 73 8.12 10.69 7.01
C ASN A 73 9.04 11.74 6.40
N LEU A 74 9.28 11.66 5.11
CA LEU A 74 10.13 12.60 4.39
C LEU A 74 9.26 13.39 3.41
N VAL A 75 9.41 14.70 3.44
CA VAL A 75 8.80 15.59 2.45
C VAL A 75 9.89 16.31 1.68
N VAL A 76 9.80 16.28 0.35
CA VAL A 76 10.66 17.07 -0.55
C VAL A 76 9.76 18.03 -1.29
N ARG A 77 10.04 19.34 -1.27
CA ARG A 77 9.26 20.35 -1.99
C ARG A 77 10.11 21.09 -3.01
N HIS A 78 9.55 21.24 -4.19
CA HIS A 78 10.13 22.12 -5.19
C HIS A 78 9.03 22.99 -5.81
N ARG A 79 9.14 24.31 -5.61
CA ARG A 79 8.21 25.29 -6.16
C ARG A 79 8.79 25.85 -7.45
N PHE A 80 8.05 25.67 -8.55
CA PHE A 80 8.36 26.25 -9.87
C PHE A 80 7.74 27.64 -10.06
N GLY A 81 6.66 27.94 -9.35
CA GLY A 81 5.93 29.21 -9.42
C GLY A 81 4.58 29.11 -8.71
N ASP A 82 3.71 30.07 -8.93
CA ASP A 82 2.31 30.02 -8.45
C ASP A 82 1.52 29.00 -9.27
N GLY A 83 0.71 28.19 -8.63
CA GLY A 83 -0.09 27.14 -9.27
C GLY A 83 -0.41 25.99 -8.31
N PRO A 84 -0.86 24.84 -8.85
CA PRO A 84 -1.28 23.72 -8.04
C PRO A 84 -0.12 23.06 -7.28
N VAL A 85 -0.43 22.46 -6.15
CA VAL A 85 0.46 21.59 -5.39
C VAL A 85 0.14 20.15 -5.76
N ILE A 86 1.11 19.41 -6.30
CA ILE A 86 0.97 18.01 -6.70
C ILE A 86 1.84 17.15 -5.80
N ALA A 87 1.19 16.25 -5.04
CA ALA A 87 1.89 15.28 -4.21
C ALA A 87 2.18 13.99 -4.97
N LEU A 88 3.37 13.45 -4.78
CA LEU A 88 3.77 12.12 -5.21
C LEU A 88 4.04 11.29 -3.94
N ASN A 89 3.17 10.31 -3.65
CA ASN A 89 3.27 9.51 -2.44
C ASN A 89 3.76 8.09 -2.73
N ALA A 90 4.80 7.68 -2.02
CA ALA A 90 5.30 6.32 -2.02
C ALA A 90 5.67 5.89 -0.60
N HIS A 91 5.68 4.58 -0.34
CA HIS A 91 6.08 4.03 0.95
C HIS A 91 7.42 3.28 0.89
N GLY A 92 8.18 3.37 1.97
CA GLY A 92 9.49 2.74 2.09
C GLY A 92 9.51 1.54 3.03
N ASP A 93 8.45 1.32 3.82
CA ASP A 93 8.29 0.09 4.59
C ASP A 93 7.92 -1.08 3.67
N VAL A 94 8.25 -2.28 4.09
CA VAL A 94 8.07 -3.51 3.32
C VAL A 94 7.63 -4.65 4.22
N VAL A 95 6.89 -5.63 3.70
CA VAL A 95 6.65 -6.86 4.44
C VAL A 95 7.96 -7.63 4.64
N PRO A 96 8.15 -8.36 5.77
CA PRO A 96 9.32 -9.20 5.98
C PRO A 96 9.56 -10.16 4.81
N PRO A 97 10.82 -10.46 4.45
CA PRO A 97 11.13 -11.24 3.25
C PRO A 97 10.59 -12.67 3.28
N GLY A 98 10.46 -13.29 4.47
CA GLY A 98 10.06 -14.69 4.58
C GLY A 98 11.15 -15.65 4.11
N LEU A 99 10.76 -16.84 3.64
CA LEU A 99 11.66 -17.92 3.22
C LEU A 99 11.57 -18.15 1.70
N GLY A 100 12.54 -18.87 1.16
CA GLY A 100 12.52 -19.36 -0.22
C GLY A 100 13.20 -18.46 -1.25
N TRP A 101 13.91 -17.43 -0.83
CA TRP A 101 14.69 -16.56 -1.70
C TRP A 101 15.90 -17.29 -2.32
N ARG A 102 16.13 -17.05 -3.60
CA ARG A 102 17.37 -17.42 -4.31
C ARG A 102 18.39 -16.28 -4.28
N HIS A 103 17.90 -15.04 -4.24
CA HIS A 103 18.70 -13.82 -4.14
C HIS A 103 18.69 -13.32 -2.68
N GLU A 104 19.73 -12.60 -2.29
CA GLU A 104 19.74 -11.91 -0.99
C GLU A 104 18.61 -10.85 -0.98
N PRO A 105 17.64 -10.92 -0.05
CA PRO A 105 16.47 -10.03 -0.06
C PRO A 105 16.82 -8.54 -0.06
N TYR A 106 17.93 -8.17 0.54
CA TYR A 106 18.43 -6.80 0.59
C TYR A 106 19.73 -6.62 -0.23
N GLY A 107 19.96 -7.49 -1.21
CA GLY A 107 21.16 -7.45 -2.06
C GLY A 107 21.01 -6.53 -3.28
N ALA A 108 19.77 -6.27 -3.73
CA ALA A 108 19.48 -5.55 -4.96
C ALA A 108 20.23 -6.13 -6.18
N ALA A 109 20.26 -7.44 -6.30
CA ALA A 109 20.93 -8.12 -7.40
C ALA A 109 20.26 -7.79 -8.75
N VAL A 110 21.06 -7.52 -9.78
CA VAL A 110 20.55 -7.29 -11.13
C VAL A 110 21.01 -8.45 -12.01
N GLU A 111 20.07 -9.08 -12.71
CA GLU A 111 20.34 -10.18 -13.65
C GLU A 111 19.63 -9.94 -14.98
N ASP A 112 20.19 -10.51 -16.05
CA ASP A 112 19.54 -10.57 -17.34
C ASP A 112 18.44 -11.65 -17.31
N ALA A 113 17.19 -11.22 -17.27
CA ALA A 113 16.01 -12.07 -17.32
C ALA A 113 15.43 -12.09 -18.76
N PRO A 114 14.49 -13.01 -19.08
CA PRO A 114 13.90 -13.10 -20.43
C PRO A 114 13.32 -11.81 -21.00
N HIS A 115 12.97 -10.86 -20.12
CA HIS A 115 12.39 -9.56 -20.49
C HIS A 115 13.35 -8.39 -20.27
N GLY A 116 14.65 -8.63 -20.16
CA GLY A 116 15.70 -7.65 -19.95
C GLY A 116 16.19 -7.55 -18.50
N PRO A 117 17.13 -6.64 -18.22
CA PRO A 117 17.72 -6.47 -16.90
C PRO A 117 16.65 -6.26 -15.83
N THR A 118 16.72 -7.10 -14.79
CA THR A 118 15.73 -7.18 -13.71
C THR A 118 16.45 -7.11 -12.37
N MET A 119 16.00 -6.21 -11.50
CA MET A 119 16.50 -6.07 -10.12
C MET A 119 15.67 -6.93 -9.19
N PHE A 120 16.32 -7.71 -8.32
CA PHE A 120 15.72 -8.56 -7.31
C PHE A 120 15.97 -7.99 -5.92
N GLY A 121 14.95 -7.96 -5.07
CA GLY A 121 15.05 -7.52 -3.68
C GLY A 121 13.71 -7.17 -3.06
N ARG A 122 13.63 -7.24 -1.74
CA ARG A 122 12.41 -6.87 -1.01
C ARG A 122 12.16 -5.37 -1.12
N GLY A 123 10.95 -5.01 -1.55
CA GLY A 123 10.53 -3.63 -1.77
C GLY A 123 10.97 -3.04 -3.12
N VAL A 124 11.62 -3.84 -3.97
CA VAL A 124 12.06 -3.35 -5.29
C VAL A 124 10.88 -3.02 -6.20
N ALA A 125 9.77 -3.72 -6.05
CA ALA A 125 8.53 -3.48 -6.80
C ALA A 125 7.46 -2.79 -5.97
N VAL A 126 7.46 -3.00 -4.63
CA VAL A 126 6.44 -2.47 -3.70
C VAL A 126 7.13 -1.86 -2.48
N SER A 127 7.35 -0.54 -2.37
CA SER A 127 7.26 0.44 -3.45
C SER A 127 8.48 1.38 -3.43
N LYS A 128 9.70 0.86 -3.07
CA LYS A 128 10.93 1.67 -3.09
C LYS A 128 11.28 2.16 -4.49
N SER A 129 10.82 1.44 -5.53
CA SER A 129 10.91 1.88 -6.92
C SER A 129 10.20 3.22 -7.15
N ASP A 130 9.08 3.48 -6.46
CA ASP A 130 8.38 4.75 -6.61
C ASP A 130 9.08 5.91 -5.90
N PHE A 131 9.90 5.64 -4.86
CA PHE A 131 10.83 6.66 -4.34
C PHE A 131 11.81 7.12 -5.43
N ALA A 132 12.39 6.17 -6.19
CA ALA A 132 13.30 6.45 -7.29
C ALA A 132 12.56 7.18 -8.43
N THR A 133 11.45 6.62 -8.88
CA THR A 133 10.61 7.19 -9.95
C THR A 133 10.25 8.65 -9.67
N TYR A 134 9.76 8.96 -8.48
CA TYR A 134 9.28 10.30 -8.15
C TYR A 134 10.42 11.29 -7.93
N ALA A 135 11.53 10.84 -7.34
CA ALA A 135 12.72 11.68 -7.20
C ALA A 135 13.31 12.05 -8.56
N PHE A 136 13.47 11.09 -9.46
CA PHE A 136 14.06 11.34 -10.77
C PHE A 136 13.11 12.04 -11.73
N ALA A 137 11.79 11.85 -11.60
CA ALA A 137 10.81 12.66 -12.31
C ALA A 137 10.89 14.14 -11.91
N LEU A 138 11.03 14.44 -10.61
CA LEU A 138 11.23 15.81 -10.12
C LEU A 138 12.55 16.40 -10.65
N LEU A 139 13.64 15.62 -10.66
CA LEU A 139 14.94 16.08 -11.20
C LEU A 139 14.85 16.39 -12.70
N ALA A 140 14.10 15.60 -13.48
CA ALA A 140 13.88 15.84 -14.90
C ALA A 140 13.13 17.17 -15.16
N LEU A 141 12.13 17.49 -14.33
CA LEU A 141 11.44 18.79 -14.40
C LEU A 141 12.37 19.94 -14.03
N LYS A 142 13.19 19.80 -12.98
CA LYS A 142 14.18 20.83 -12.58
C LYS A 142 15.19 21.09 -13.70
N ALA A 143 15.67 20.04 -14.37
CA ALA A 143 16.56 20.18 -15.51
C ALA A 143 15.88 20.92 -16.66
N ALA A 144 14.66 20.52 -17.04
CA ALA A 144 13.89 21.20 -18.09
C ALA A 144 13.60 22.67 -17.76
N ALA A 145 13.34 22.99 -16.49
CA ALA A 145 13.17 24.37 -16.05
C ALA A 145 14.46 25.18 -16.19
N THR A 146 15.61 24.60 -15.90
CA THR A 146 16.93 25.22 -16.10
C THR A 146 17.22 25.51 -17.60
N GLU A 147 16.69 24.66 -18.49
CA GLU A 147 16.76 24.83 -19.94
C GLU A 147 15.72 25.84 -20.49
N GLY A 148 14.98 26.50 -19.59
CA GLY A 148 14.04 27.57 -19.94
C GLY A 148 12.59 27.13 -20.12
N ARG A 149 12.23 25.88 -19.80
CA ARG A 149 10.83 25.46 -19.81
C ARG A 149 10.11 26.05 -18.59
N ALA A 150 9.03 26.78 -18.82
CA ALA A 150 8.24 27.36 -17.74
C ALA A 150 7.28 26.34 -17.15
N PHE A 151 7.28 26.23 -15.84
CA PHE A 151 6.32 25.46 -15.04
C PHE A 151 5.68 26.35 -13.98
N ARG A 152 4.48 26.01 -13.55
CA ARG A 152 3.74 26.68 -12.48
C ARG A 152 3.28 25.67 -11.45
N GLY A 153 3.37 26.04 -10.16
CA GLY A 153 2.96 25.17 -9.06
C GLY A 153 4.13 24.57 -8.29
N THR A 154 3.83 23.56 -7.49
CA THR A 154 4.77 22.88 -6.60
C THR A 154 4.64 21.37 -6.77
N VAL A 155 5.76 20.67 -6.79
CA VAL A 155 5.79 19.22 -6.63
C VAL A 155 6.26 18.89 -5.22
N GLU A 156 5.53 18.03 -4.54
CA GLU A 156 5.90 17.47 -3.23
C GLU A 156 6.08 15.96 -3.33
N LEU A 157 7.22 15.43 -2.84
CA LEU A 157 7.37 14.00 -2.63
C LEU A 157 6.99 13.71 -1.19
N HIS A 158 6.05 12.79 -0.98
CA HIS A 158 5.64 12.29 0.34
C HIS A 158 6.11 10.84 0.46
N LEU A 159 7.29 10.66 1.08
CA LEU A 159 7.92 9.36 1.25
C LEU A 159 7.66 8.88 2.68
N THR A 160 6.76 7.92 2.82
CA THR A 160 6.14 7.53 4.09
C THR A 160 6.49 6.10 4.51
N TYR A 161 6.11 5.70 5.74
CA TYR A 161 6.56 4.43 6.32
C TYR A 161 5.49 3.84 7.23
N ASP A 162 4.42 3.26 6.70
CA ASP A 162 3.43 2.44 7.42
C ASP A 162 2.32 1.92 6.52
N GLU A 163 2.52 1.92 5.22
CA GLU A 163 1.49 1.46 4.26
C GLU A 163 1.09 0.01 4.53
N GLU A 164 2.06 -0.84 4.84
CA GLU A 164 1.88 -2.27 5.11
C GLU A 164 1.07 -2.55 6.39
N THR A 165 0.91 -1.55 7.26
CA THR A 165 0.15 -1.65 8.50
C THR A 165 -1.03 -0.69 8.59
N GLY A 166 -1.29 0.12 7.57
CA GLY A 166 -2.50 0.91 7.47
C GLY A 166 -2.37 2.39 7.13
N GLY A 167 -1.16 2.96 6.99
CA GLY A 167 -0.94 4.35 6.55
C GLY A 167 -1.38 5.42 7.54
N ASP A 168 -1.60 5.07 8.80
CA ASP A 168 -2.14 5.99 9.80
C ASP A 168 -1.11 6.99 10.33
N VAL A 169 0.17 6.62 10.33
CA VAL A 169 1.29 7.49 10.77
C VAL A 169 2.11 8.02 9.59
N GLY A 170 1.81 7.59 8.36
CA GLY A 170 2.37 8.08 7.11
C GLY A 170 1.58 9.23 6.52
N PRO A 171 0.94 9.05 5.35
CA PRO A 171 0.28 10.14 4.65
C PRO A 171 -0.92 10.71 5.42
N ARG A 172 -1.67 9.89 6.15
CA ARG A 172 -2.75 10.39 7.01
C ARG A 172 -2.21 11.41 8.02
N TRP A 173 -1.13 11.07 8.72
CA TRP A 173 -0.51 11.93 9.71
C TRP A 173 0.00 13.25 9.10
N LEU A 174 0.70 13.18 7.95
CA LEU A 174 1.16 14.38 7.24
C LEU A 174 0.01 15.35 6.91
N LEU A 175 -1.12 14.81 6.43
CA LEU A 175 -2.31 15.58 6.09
C LEU A 175 -3.01 16.14 7.35
N GLU A 176 -3.10 15.36 8.43
CA GLU A 176 -3.73 15.78 9.69
C GLU A 176 -2.94 16.86 10.42
N GLN A 177 -1.61 16.78 10.39
CA GLN A 177 -0.75 17.80 10.96
C GLN A 177 -0.67 19.07 10.09
N GLY A 178 -1.30 19.06 8.91
CA GLY A 178 -1.26 20.20 7.98
C GLY A 178 0.14 20.48 7.42
N ILE A 179 1.05 19.49 7.46
CA ILE A 179 2.39 19.56 6.88
C ILE A 179 2.30 19.74 5.38
N THR A 180 1.28 19.15 4.76
CA THR A 180 0.98 19.25 3.34
C THR A 180 -0.50 19.46 3.08
N ARG A 181 -0.82 20.14 1.96
CA ARG A 181 -2.20 20.39 1.48
C ARG A 181 -2.20 20.38 -0.06
N PRO A 182 -2.01 19.20 -0.68
CA PRO A 182 -1.94 19.13 -2.13
C PRO A 182 -3.33 19.31 -2.78
N ASP A 183 -3.33 19.86 -4.00
CA ASP A 183 -4.52 19.95 -4.85
C ASP A 183 -4.77 18.65 -5.59
N PHE A 184 -3.71 17.88 -5.88
CA PHE A 184 -3.73 16.59 -6.57
C PHE A 184 -2.69 15.64 -5.96
N ALA A 185 -2.92 14.34 -6.10
CA ALA A 185 -1.93 13.34 -5.71
C ALA A 185 -1.77 12.22 -6.75
N ILE A 186 -0.56 11.73 -6.90
CA ILE A 186 -0.24 10.47 -7.57
C ILE A 186 0.40 9.59 -6.49
N ALA A 187 -0.18 8.44 -6.23
CA ALA A 187 0.35 7.49 -5.27
C ALA A 187 1.06 6.33 -5.98
N ALA A 188 1.96 5.66 -5.27
CA ALA A 188 2.64 4.45 -5.73
C ALA A 188 1.68 3.49 -6.42
N GLY A 189 2.07 2.96 -7.57
CA GLY A 189 1.15 2.16 -8.36
C GLY A 189 1.79 1.43 -9.52
N PHE A 190 0.97 1.01 -10.45
CA PHE A 190 1.32 0.13 -11.57
C PHE A 190 1.71 0.92 -12.82
N SER A 191 2.70 0.43 -13.58
CA SER A 191 3.13 1.08 -14.83
C SER A 191 2.12 0.92 -15.96
N TYR A 192 1.33 -0.17 -15.96
CA TYR A 192 0.43 -0.55 -17.05
C TYR A 192 -1.06 -0.33 -16.74
N ALA A 193 -1.36 0.39 -15.66
CA ALA A 193 -2.72 0.74 -15.28
C ALA A 193 -2.75 2.07 -14.53
N ILE A 194 -3.73 2.92 -14.83
CA ILE A 194 -4.05 4.09 -14.01
C ILE A 194 -5.13 3.64 -13.03
N VAL A 195 -4.74 3.43 -11.76
CA VAL A 195 -5.68 2.93 -10.77
C VAL A 195 -6.39 4.08 -10.08
N THR A 196 -7.72 4.04 -10.09
CA THR A 196 -8.57 5.10 -9.52
C THR A 196 -9.50 4.61 -8.42
N ALA A 197 -9.51 3.30 -8.21
CA ALA A 197 -10.33 2.67 -7.17
C ALA A 197 -9.61 1.45 -6.58
N HIS A 198 -9.84 1.16 -5.31
CA HIS A 198 -9.35 -0.06 -4.69
C HIS A 198 -10.27 -0.56 -3.57
N ASN A 199 -10.10 -1.82 -3.20
CA ASN A 199 -10.85 -2.43 -2.11
C ASN A 199 -10.55 -1.75 -0.77
N GLY A 200 -11.56 -1.72 0.11
CA GLY A 200 -11.34 -1.54 1.53
C GLY A 200 -10.96 -2.86 2.21
N CYS A 201 -10.46 -2.76 3.43
CA CYS A 201 -10.08 -3.90 4.24
C CYS A 201 -10.50 -3.72 5.70
N LEU A 202 -11.13 -4.74 6.27
CA LEU A 202 -11.49 -4.79 7.67
C LEU A 202 -10.92 -6.05 8.30
N HIS A 203 -10.05 -5.89 9.31
CA HIS A 203 -9.59 -7.00 10.13
C HIS A 203 -10.28 -6.96 11.49
N LEU A 204 -10.89 -8.08 11.88
CA LEU A 204 -11.46 -8.27 13.20
C LEU A 204 -10.75 -9.44 13.91
N GLU A 205 -10.48 -9.24 15.19
CA GLU A 205 -10.09 -10.30 16.12
C GLU A 205 -11.30 -10.67 16.95
N VAL A 206 -11.62 -11.96 16.98
CA VAL A 206 -12.75 -12.51 17.72
C VAL A 206 -12.23 -13.44 18.80
N THR A 207 -12.50 -13.12 20.06
CA THR A 207 -12.25 -13.99 21.21
C THR A 207 -13.53 -14.70 21.58
N VAL A 208 -13.51 -16.03 21.56
CA VAL A 208 -14.61 -16.90 22.00
C VAL A 208 -14.25 -17.46 23.35
N THR A 209 -15.08 -17.23 24.39
CA THR A 209 -14.82 -17.61 25.74
C THR A 209 -15.92 -18.57 26.25
N GLY A 210 -15.49 -19.69 26.78
CA GLY A 210 -16.31 -20.72 27.42
C GLY A 210 -15.89 -21.00 28.86
N LYS A 211 -15.75 -22.30 29.23
CA LYS A 211 -15.35 -22.75 30.56
C LYS A 211 -14.55 -24.05 30.50
N GLN A 212 -13.39 -24.09 31.16
CA GLN A 212 -12.55 -25.27 31.25
C GLN A 212 -13.23 -26.41 31.98
N ALA A 213 -12.91 -27.62 31.56
CA ALA A 213 -13.23 -28.86 32.29
C ALA A 213 -12.21 -29.95 31.96
N HIS A 214 -12.14 -30.98 32.80
CA HIS A 214 -11.36 -32.16 32.48
C HIS A 214 -11.99 -32.92 31.31
N ALA A 215 -11.18 -33.35 30.32
CA ALA A 215 -11.68 -34.01 29.11
C ALA A 215 -12.47 -35.30 29.36
N ALA A 216 -12.30 -35.96 30.55
CA ALA A 216 -13.13 -37.08 30.97
C ALA A 216 -14.55 -36.71 31.44
N MET A 217 -14.81 -35.42 31.69
CA MET A 217 -16.10 -34.88 32.12
C MET A 217 -16.46 -33.62 31.32
N PRO A 218 -16.49 -33.66 29.97
CA PRO A 218 -16.62 -32.48 29.13
C PRO A 218 -17.92 -31.70 29.34
N ALA A 219 -18.99 -32.39 29.77
CA ALA A 219 -20.29 -31.78 30.08
C ALA A 219 -20.28 -30.80 31.25
N THR A 220 -19.20 -30.75 32.05
CA THR A 220 -19.03 -29.78 33.15
C THR A 220 -18.37 -28.48 32.69
N GLY A 221 -17.88 -28.45 31.47
CA GLY A 221 -17.29 -27.29 30.79
C GLY A 221 -18.23 -26.65 29.78
N ILE A 222 -17.71 -25.63 29.10
CA ILE A 222 -18.33 -24.99 27.94
C ILE A 222 -17.24 -24.88 26.89
N ASP A 223 -17.34 -25.68 25.84
CA ASP A 223 -16.30 -25.87 24.85
C ASP A 223 -16.27 -24.70 23.86
N ALA A 224 -15.26 -23.81 24.01
CA ALA A 224 -15.06 -22.69 23.14
C ALA A 224 -14.61 -23.10 21.72
N LEU A 225 -13.91 -24.24 21.55
CA LEU A 225 -13.49 -24.73 20.24
C LEU A 225 -14.68 -25.28 19.44
N ALA A 226 -15.53 -26.08 20.08
CA ALA A 226 -16.76 -26.59 19.45
C ALA A 226 -17.66 -25.42 18.98
N ALA A 227 -17.85 -24.41 19.82
CA ALA A 227 -18.61 -23.20 19.46
C ALA A 227 -17.94 -22.43 18.31
N THR A 228 -16.60 -22.26 18.37
CA THR A 228 -15.85 -21.57 17.30
C THR A 228 -16.00 -22.30 15.98
N THR A 229 -15.96 -23.63 15.94
CA THR A 229 -16.17 -24.41 14.72
C THR A 229 -17.50 -24.08 14.05
N GLY A 230 -18.58 -23.99 14.83
CA GLY A 230 -19.90 -23.62 14.30
C GLY A 230 -19.97 -22.14 13.87
N ILE A 231 -19.37 -21.23 14.62
CA ILE A 231 -19.29 -19.81 14.23
C ILE A 231 -18.54 -19.66 12.90
N LEU A 232 -17.43 -20.37 12.71
CA LEU A 232 -16.67 -20.36 11.45
C LEU A 232 -17.47 -20.98 10.30
N ALA A 233 -18.23 -22.04 10.55
CA ALA A 233 -19.11 -22.64 9.53
C ALA A 233 -20.16 -21.63 9.05
N ASP A 234 -20.81 -20.89 9.95
CA ASP A 234 -21.76 -19.82 9.59
C ASP A 234 -21.09 -18.69 8.80
N LEU A 235 -19.88 -18.27 9.18
CA LEU A 235 -19.12 -17.26 8.45
C LEU A 235 -18.78 -17.74 7.03
N TYR A 236 -18.30 -18.97 6.89
CA TYR A 236 -17.97 -19.52 5.58
C TYR A 236 -19.19 -19.75 4.69
N ALA A 237 -20.34 -20.11 5.27
CA ALA A 237 -21.59 -20.20 4.54
C ALA A 237 -21.99 -18.84 3.89
N SER A 238 -21.69 -17.72 4.56
CA SER A 238 -21.99 -16.38 4.04
C SER A 238 -21.10 -15.96 2.85
N ARG A 239 -19.95 -16.63 2.64
CA ARG A 239 -19.03 -16.31 1.51
C ARG A 239 -19.69 -16.45 0.14
N ALA A 240 -20.59 -17.41 -0.02
CA ALA A 240 -21.32 -17.61 -1.27
C ALA A 240 -22.18 -16.39 -1.65
N ALA A 241 -22.79 -15.75 -0.65
CA ALA A 241 -23.58 -14.52 -0.87
C ALA A 241 -22.66 -13.33 -1.20
N LEU A 242 -21.44 -13.24 -0.61
CA LEU A 242 -20.48 -12.20 -0.96
C LEU A 242 -20.03 -12.31 -2.41
N ALA A 243 -19.75 -13.51 -2.90
CA ALA A 243 -19.31 -13.76 -4.28
C ALA A 243 -20.34 -13.32 -5.33
N GLN A 244 -21.62 -13.17 -4.96
CA GLN A 244 -22.67 -12.68 -5.85
C GLN A 244 -22.76 -11.14 -5.92
N ARG A 245 -22.06 -10.44 -5.05
CA ARG A 245 -21.99 -8.97 -5.07
C ARG A 245 -20.86 -8.53 -5.97
N LEU A 246 -21.17 -8.22 -7.22
CA LEU A 246 -20.15 -7.77 -8.16
C LEU A 246 -19.95 -6.26 -8.03
N SER A 247 -18.68 -5.82 -8.02
CA SER A 247 -18.34 -4.42 -8.17
C SER A 247 -18.67 -3.93 -9.58
N LYS A 248 -18.97 -2.64 -9.68
CA LYS A 248 -19.13 -1.93 -10.96
C LYS A 248 -17.79 -1.41 -11.49
N VAL A 249 -16.74 -1.48 -10.68
CA VAL A 249 -15.40 -1.01 -11.02
C VAL A 249 -14.67 -2.13 -11.76
N GLU A 250 -14.23 -1.86 -12.98
CA GLU A 250 -13.36 -2.76 -13.73
C GLU A 250 -12.10 -3.09 -12.93
N GLY A 251 -11.65 -4.34 -12.91
CA GLY A 251 -10.50 -4.81 -12.13
C GLY A 251 -10.82 -5.23 -10.69
N ILE A 252 -12.03 -4.94 -10.20
CA ILE A 252 -12.51 -5.39 -8.87
C ILE A 252 -13.69 -6.34 -9.08
N SER A 253 -13.63 -7.54 -8.50
CA SER A 253 -14.70 -8.53 -8.68
C SER A 253 -15.75 -8.44 -7.57
N SER A 254 -15.53 -9.09 -6.44
CA SER A 254 -16.48 -9.19 -5.34
C SER A 254 -15.80 -9.03 -3.99
N PRO A 255 -16.57 -8.74 -2.93
CA PRO A 255 -16.04 -8.75 -1.58
C PRO A 255 -15.57 -10.15 -1.19
N THR A 256 -14.57 -10.23 -0.30
CA THR A 256 -14.08 -11.51 0.22
C THR A 256 -14.08 -11.54 1.74
N LEU A 257 -14.13 -12.74 2.31
CA LEU A 257 -13.96 -12.99 3.73
C LEU A 257 -13.04 -14.20 3.92
N ASN A 258 -12.01 -14.05 4.72
CA ASN A 258 -11.08 -15.12 5.06
C ASN A 258 -10.79 -15.12 6.56
N VAL A 259 -10.56 -16.30 7.14
CA VAL A 259 -10.03 -16.44 8.49
C VAL A 259 -8.59 -16.93 8.35
N GLY A 260 -7.64 -16.02 8.66
CA GLY A 260 -6.22 -16.26 8.46
C GLY A 260 -5.48 -16.80 9.67
N LEU A 261 -6.02 -16.56 10.88
CA LEU A 261 -5.41 -16.98 12.14
C LEU A 261 -6.45 -17.60 13.07
N ILE A 262 -6.06 -18.68 13.75
CA ILE A 262 -6.82 -19.29 14.84
C ILE A 262 -5.86 -19.88 15.85
N ALA A 263 -6.10 -19.65 17.15
CA ALA A 263 -5.32 -20.19 18.25
C ALA A 263 -6.17 -20.37 19.51
N GLY A 264 -5.79 -21.30 20.39
CA GLY A 264 -6.42 -21.50 21.69
C GLY A 264 -6.23 -22.90 22.25
N GLY A 265 -6.87 -23.13 23.42
CA GLY A 265 -6.63 -24.33 24.22
C GLY A 265 -5.29 -24.27 24.96
N ILE A 266 -5.16 -25.12 25.97
CA ILE A 266 -3.96 -25.19 26.86
C ILE A 266 -3.33 -26.58 26.91
N ASN A 267 -4.13 -27.64 26.80
CA ASN A 267 -3.66 -29.03 26.82
C ASN A 267 -4.71 -29.96 26.21
N THR A 268 -4.27 -31.10 25.64
CA THR A 268 -5.12 -32.10 24.97
C THR A 268 -6.22 -32.67 25.88
N ASN A 269 -5.98 -32.79 27.20
CA ASN A 269 -6.93 -33.35 28.17
C ASN A 269 -7.79 -32.29 28.88
N VAL A 270 -7.92 -31.09 28.32
CA VAL A 270 -8.70 -29.98 28.86
C VAL A 270 -9.68 -29.47 27.79
N VAL A 271 -10.98 -29.33 28.19
CA VAL A 271 -11.98 -28.65 27.37
C VAL A 271 -11.54 -27.20 27.18
N PRO A 272 -11.35 -26.71 25.94
CA PRO A 272 -10.86 -25.35 25.69
C PRO A 272 -11.86 -24.29 26.16
N ASP A 273 -11.41 -23.36 26.99
CA ASP A 273 -12.21 -22.23 27.45
C ASP A 273 -12.02 -20.95 26.68
N ARG A 274 -11.00 -20.90 25.80
CA ARG A 274 -10.70 -19.71 25.00
C ARG A 274 -10.13 -20.08 23.65
N ILE A 275 -10.75 -19.51 22.59
CA ILE A 275 -10.24 -19.52 21.22
C ILE A 275 -10.21 -18.09 20.72
N VAL A 276 -9.16 -17.75 20.00
CA VAL A 276 -9.04 -16.46 19.28
C VAL A 276 -8.86 -16.75 17.82
N PHE A 277 -9.59 -16.03 16.96
CA PHE A 277 -9.36 -16.07 15.53
C PHE A 277 -9.37 -14.65 14.94
N ARG A 278 -8.69 -14.47 13.80
CA ARG A 278 -8.69 -13.21 13.04
C ARG A 278 -9.24 -13.44 11.66
N LEU A 279 -10.13 -12.54 11.25
CA LEU A 279 -10.70 -12.52 9.90
C LEU A 279 -10.29 -11.27 9.14
N ASP A 280 -10.14 -11.43 7.83
CA ASP A 280 -9.95 -10.39 6.82
C ASP A 280 -11.23 -10.31 5.97
N ARG A 281 -11.81 -9.13 5.86
CA ARG A 281 -12.98 -8.83 5.04
C ARG A 281 -12.60 -7.74 4.03
N ARG A 282 -12.40 -8.13 2.76
CA ARG A 282 -12.19 -7.15 1.69
C ARG A 282 -13.53 -6.60 1.25
N MET A 283 -13.60 -5.28 1.16
CA MET A 283 -14.81 -4.52 0.78
C MET A 283 -14.63 -3.97 -0.63
N ILE A 284 -15.65 -4.06 -1.46
CA ILE A 284 -15.67 -3.38 -2.75
C ILE A 284 -15.96 -1.88 -2.56
N PRO A 285 -15.64 -1.02 -3.54
CA PRO A 285 -15.84 0.43 -3.45
C PRO A 285 -17.28 0.87 -3.15
N GLU A 286 -18.25 0.05 -3.50
CA GLU A 286 -19.69 0.31 -3.29
C GLU A 286 -20.18 -0.01 -1.88
N GLU A 287 -19.36 -0.65 -1.04
CA GLU A 287 -19.73 -1.00 0.33
C GLU A 287 -19.36 0.14 1.30
N ILE A 288 -20.24 0.38 2.27
CA ILE A 288 -20.00 1.32 3.38
C ILE A 288 -19.33 0.55 4.53
N PRO A 289 -18.09 0.85 4.89
CA PRO A 289 -17.32 0.06 5.87
C PRO A 289 -17.99 -0.06 7.24
N ALA A 290 -18.68 0.99 7.71
CA ALA A 290 -19.40 0.96 8.97
C ALA A 290 -20.55 -0.07 8.96
N ASP A 291 -21.28 -0.17 7.84
CA ASP A 291 -22.38 -1.12 7.69
C ASP A 291 -21.85 -2.55 7.60
N VAL A 292 -20.73 -2.75 6.90
CA VAL A 292 -20.06 -4.06 6.79
C VAL A 292 -19.60 -4.54 8.15
N GLU A 293 -18.97 -3.69 8.95
CA GLU A 293 -18.54 -4.05 10.30
C GLU A 293 -19.74 -4.36 11.21
N ALA A 294 -20.78 -3.51 11.18
CA ALA A 294 -21.99 -3.72 11.97
C ALA A 294 -22.66 -5.06 11.62
N ALA A 295 -22.80 -5.35 10.34
CA ALA A 295 -23.37 -6.61 9.87
C ALA A 295 -22.57 -7.84 10.31
N LEU A 296 -21.24 -7.78 10.25
CA LEU A 296 -20.36 -8.86 10.74
C LEU A 296 -20.49 -9.06 12.25
N ARG A 297 -20.54 -7.99 13.03
CA ARG A 297 -20.72 -8.07 14.49
C ARG A 297 -22.07 -8.72 14.84
N VAL A 298 -23.15 -8.36 14.15
CA VAL A 298 -24.47 -8.98 14.30
C VAL A 298 -24.42 -10.45 13.93
N GLN A 299 -23.80 -10.82 12.81
CA GLN A 299 -23.65 -12.21 12.39
C GLN A 299 -22.89 -13.05 13.41
N LEU A 300 -21.76 -12.55 13.92
CA LEU A 300 -20.95 -13.22 14.92
C LEU A 300 -21.73 -13.41 16.22
N ALA A 301 -22.45 -12.39 16.69
CA ALA A 301 -23.27 -12.47 17.90
C ALA A 301 -24.40 -13.49 17.74
N ALA A 302 -25.08 -13.51 16.59
CA ALA A 302 -26.15 -14.47 16.30
C ALA A 302 -25.61 -15.93 16.24
N ALA A 303 -24.42 -16.12 15.65
CA ALA A 303 -23.79 -17.44 15.60
C ALA A 303 -23.39 -17.92 17.00
N ALA A 304 -22.82 -17.06 17.83
CA ALA A 304 -22.43 -17.39 19.21
C ALA A 304 -23.64 -17.69 20.11
N ALA A 305 -24.77 -17.02 19.90
CA ALA A 305 -25.99 -17.23 20.68
C ALA A 305 -26.57 -18.67 20.57
N LYS A 306 -26.15 -19.40 19.52
CA LYS A 306 -26.51 -20.83 19.38
C LYS A 306 -25.86 -21.74 20.42
N TYR A 307 -24.84 -21.24 21.14
CA TYR A 307 -24.03 -22.01 22.10
C TYR A 307 -24.21 -21.45 23.51
N PRO A 308 -25.06 -22.06 24.37
CA PRO A 308 -25.32 -21.59 25.74
C PRO A 308 -24.06 -21.46 26.58
N GLY A 309 -23.88 -20.30 27.21
CA GLY A 309 -22.73 -19.99 28.06
C GLY A 309 -21.49 -19.50 27.34
N ILE A 310 -21.47 -19.50 26.01
CA ILE A 310 -20.41 -18.87 25.24
C ILE A 310 -20.56 -17.34 25.26
N ARG A 311 -19.43 -16.65 25.36
CA ARG A 311 -19.31 -15.19 25.17
C ARG A 311 -18.34 -14.91 24.08
N ILE A 312 -18.60 -13.86 23.32
CA ILE A 312 -17.66 -13.35 22.30
C ILE A 312 -17.29 -11.90 22.60
N ASP A 313 -16.03 -11.57 22.33
CA ASP A 313 -15.55 -10.21 22.22
C ASP A 313 -15.01 -10.01 20.79
N VAL A 314 -15.33 -8.86 20.17
CA VAL A 314 -14.94 -8.55 18.79
C VAL A 314 -14.20 -7.23 18.77
N ARG A 315 -12.90 -7.28 18.54
CA ARG A 315 -12.01 -6.12 18.45
C ARG A 315 -11.66 -5.82 16.99
N ARG A 316 -11.79 -4.57 16.57
CA ARG A 316 -11.27 -4.13 15.29
C ARG A 316 -9.74 -4.01 15.37
N VAL A 317 -9.04 -4.64 14.42
CA VAL A 317 -7.59 -4.60 14.29
C VAL A 317 -7.19 -3.57 13.24
N LEU A 318 -7.89 -3.57 12.08
CA LEU A 318 -7.64 -2.66 10.97
C LEU A 318 -8.95 -2.27 10.30
N LEU A 319 -9.04 -1.01 9.88
CA LEU A 319 -10.05 -0.54 8.93
C LEU A 319 -9.37 0.35 7.90
N ALA A 320 -9.21 -0.17 6.68
CA ALA A 320 -8.82 0.61 5.51
C ALA A 320 -10.06 0.90 4.66
N MET A 321 -10.34 2.18 4.43
CA MET A 321 -11.45 2.62 3.59
C MET A 321 -11.20 2.23 2.12
N PRO A 322 -12.23 1.87 1.34
CA PRO A 322 -12.07 1.71 -0.10
C PRO A 322 -11.74 3.06 -0.74
N LEU A 323 -10.96 3.02 -1.83
CA LEU A 323 -10.75 4.18 -2.68
C LEU A 323 -11.88 4.22 -3.73
N VAL A 324 -12.49 5.38 -3.87
CA VAL A 324 -13.41 5.70 -4.96
C VAL A 324 -12.87 6.91 -5.74
N PRO A 325 -13.11 6.99 -7.06
CA PRO A 325 -12.63 8.12 -7.85
C PRO A 325 -13.15 9.44 -7.28
N GLN A 326 -12.24 10.39 -7.00
CA GLN A 326 -12.57 11.72 -6.52
C GLN A 326 -12.79 12.67 -7.70
N PRO A 327 -13.70 13.66 -7.64
CA PRO A 327 -13.86 14.67 -8.68
C PRO A 327 -12.51 15.32 -9.03
N GLY A 328 -12.17 15.39 -10.32
CA GLY A 328 -10.89 15.94 -10.80
C GLY A 328 -9.79 14.90 -11.05
N PHE A 329 -9.98 13.62 -10.72
CA PHE A 329 -9.01 12.57 -11.04
C PHE A 329 -8.74 12.45 -12.55
N ASP A 330 -9.74 12.75 -13.40
CA ASP A 330 -9.62 12.68 -14.86
C ASP A 330 -8.50 13.58 -15.41
N ARG A 331 -8.24 14.71 -14.75
CA ARG A 331 -7.14 15.60 -15.13
C ARG A 331 -5.79 14.88 -14.99
N ILE A 332 -5.58 14.19 -13.87
CA ILE A 332 -4.35 13.45 -13.61
C ILE A 332 -4.26 12.24 -14.55
N ALA A 333 -5.34 11.48 -14.67
CA ALA A 333 -5.40 10.30 -15.53
C ALA A 333 -5.13 10.67 -17.01
N SER A 334 -5.66 11.79 -17.49
CA SER A 334 -5.42 12.27 -18.86
C SER A 334 -3.98 12.70 -19.07
N ALA A 335 -3.37 13.38 -18.10
CA ALA A 335 -1.96 13.77 -18.14
C ALA A 335 -1.01 12.55 -18.20
N ILE A 336 -1.37 11.43 -17.57
CA ILE A 336 -0.60 10.18 -17.60
C ILE A 336 -0.83 9.41 -18.92
N ARG A 337 -2.07 9.33 -19.41
CA ARG A 337 -2.48 8.43 -20.51
C ARG A 337 -1.70 8.66 -21.80
N LYS A 338 -1.52 9.93 -22.19
CA LYS A 338 -0.81 10.24 -23.44
C LYS A 338 0.67 9.85 -23.35
N PRO A 339 1.46 10.32 -22.35
CA PRO A 339 2.84 9.87 -22.20
C PRO A 339 2.97 8.34 -22.06
N ALA A 340 2.05 7.69 -21.35
CA ALA A 340 2.07 6.23 -21.21
C ALA A 340 1.94 5.52 -22.56
N ARG A 341 1.01 5.94 -23.41
CA ARG A 341 0.90 5.41 -24.77
C ARG A 341 2.17 5.65 -25.60
N ASP A 342 2.73 6.84 -25.54
CA ASP A 342 3.90 7.21 -26.33
C ASP A 342 5.15 6.42 -25.87
N VAL A 343 5.31 6.14 -24.58
CA VAL A 343 6.48 5.46 -24.00
C VAL A 343 6.33 3.94 -24.02
N LEU A 344 5.17 3.41 -23.64
CA LEU A 344 4.93 1.96 -23.52
C LEU A 344 4.44 1.33 -24.84
N GLY A 345 3.96 2.12 -25.79
CA GLY A 345 3.39 1.63 -27.05
C GLY A 345 2.03 0.94 -26.89
N VAL A 346 1.39 1.08 -25.72
CA VAL A 346 0.08 0.48 -25.40
C VAL A 346 -0.83 1.50 -24.73
N ASP A 347 -2.14 1.32 -24.90
CA ASP A 347 -3.10 2.09 -24.13
C ASP A 347 -3.17 1.58 -22.69
N VAL A 348 -3.00 2.49 -21.74
CA VAL A 348 -3.05 2.18 -20.31
C VAL A 348 -4.48 2.40 -19.82
N PRO A 349 -5.17 1.35 -19.36
CA PRO A 349 -6.55 1.45 -18.89
C PRO A 349 -6.66 2.18 -17.56
N THR A 350 -7.80 2.81 -17.33
CA THR A 350 -8.23 3.23 -15.99
C THR A 350 -8.98 2.07 -15.35
N THR A 351 -8.55 1.63 -14.17
CA THR A 351 -9.08 0.40 -13.52
C THR A 351 -9.07 0.52 -12.00
N GLY A 352 -9.65 -0.45 -11.34
CA GLY A 352 -9.50 -0.70 -9.90
C GLY A 352 -8.59 -1.88 -9.61
N VAL A 353 -8.20 -2.03 -8.34
CA VAL A 353 -7.37 -3.15 -7.86
C VAL A 353 -7.94 -3.74 -6.56
N PRO A 354 -7.81 -5.07 -6.32
CA PRO A 354 -8.41 -5.74 -5.16
C PRO A 354 -7.54 -5.65 -3.88
N LEU A 355 -6.70 -4.65 -3.76
CA LEU A 355 -5.86 -4.36 -2.59
C LEU A 355 -6.21 -2.99 -2.02
N TYR A 356 -5.67 -2.58 -0.89
CA TYR A 356 -5.78 -1.22 -0.39
C TYR A 356 -4.42 -0.50 -0.46
N THR A 357 -4.44 0.84 -0.49
CA THR A 357 -3.23 1.67 -0.54
C THR A 357 -3.40 2.96 0.26
N ASP A 358 -2.32 3.70 0.39
CA ASP A 358 -2.26 5.03 1.01
C ASP A 358 -3.08 6.10 0.27
N ALA A 359 -3.41 5.90 -1.02
CA ALA A 359 -4.21 6.83 -1.81
C ALA A 359 -5.55 7.18 -1.15
N ARG A 360 -6.14 6.25 -0.36
CA ARG A 360 -7.38 6.50 0.38
C ARG A 360 -7.31 7.68 1.35
N HIS A 361 -6.12 8.00 1.88
CA HIS A 361 -5.95 9.11 2.83
C HIS A 361 -6.08 10.48 2.15
N TYR A 362 -5.61 10.59 0.90
CA TYR A 362 -5.84 11.77 0.05
C TYR A 362 -7.30 11.87 -0.36
N ALA A 363 -7.89 10.78 -0.82
CA ALA A 363 -9.30 10.72 -1.20
C ALA A 363 -10.24 11.07 -0.02
N ALA A 364 -9.93 10.63 1.20
CA ALA A 364 -10.68 10.96 2.41
C ALA A 364 -10.69 12.46 2.73
N ARG A 365 -9.76 13.24 2.15
CA ARG A 365 -9.69 14.71 2.23
C ARG A 365 -10.28 15.41 1.00
N GLY A 366 -10.91 14.66 0.09
CA GLY A 366 -11.43 15.18 -1.18
C GLY A 366 -10.35 15.57 -2.19
N ILE A 367 -9.11 15.13 -1.98
CA ILE A 367 -7.99 15.37 -2.91
C ILE A 367 -8.07 14.34 -4.02
N PRO A 368 -8.21 14.76 -5.30
CA PRO A 368 -8.15 13.85 -6.44
C PRO A 368 -6.83 13.08 -6.47
N VAL A 369 -6.91 11.76 -6.55
CA VAL A 369 -5.75 10.90 -6.51
C VAL A 369 -5.90 9.74 -7.49
N VAL A 370 -4.78 9.36 -8.11
CA VAL A 370 -4.64 8.12 -8.90
C VAL A 370 -3.39 7.40 -8.43
N LEU A 371 -3.33 6.07 -8.64
CA LEU A 371 -2.10 5.31 -8.46
C LEU A 371 -1.45 5.13 -9.83
N TYR A 372 -0.18 5.51 -9.93
CA TYR A 372 0.66 5.29 -11.09
C TYR A 372 2.13 5.40 -10.71
N GLY A 373 2.94 4.42 -11.10
CA GLY A 373 4.36 4.40 -10.79
C GLY A 373 5.11 3.24 -11.45
N ALA A 374 6.22 2.82 -10.87
CA ALA A 374 7.09 1.77 -11.40
C ALA A 374 6.61 0.34 -11.04
N GLY A 375 5.47 0.21 -10.37
CA GLY A 375 4.94 -1.10 -9.99
C GLY A 375 4.72 -2.03 -11.19
N PRO A 376 4.64 -3.33 -10.93
CA PRO A 376 4.64 -4.36 -11.95
C PRO A 376 3.38 -4.33 -12.83
N ARG A 377 3.41 -5.07 -13.95
CA ARG A 377 2.21 -5.33 -14.74
C ARG A 377 1.18 -6.12 -13.94
N THR A 378 1.62 -7.11 -13.19
CA THR A 378 0.82 -7.86 -12.21
C THR A 378 1.63 -8.17 -10.96
N LEU A 379 0.96 -8.32 -9.81
CA LEU A 379 1.60 -8.72 -8.55
C LEU A 379 2.30 -10.08 -8.66
N LEU A 380 1.75 -10.99 -9.47
CA LEU A 380 2.31 -12.33 -9.68
C LEU A 380 3.62 -12.28 -10.47
N GLU A 381 3.71 -11.44 -11.49
CA GLU A 381 4.90 -11.29 -12.32
C GLU A 381 6.09 -10.75 -11.51
N ALA A 382 5.84 -9.83 -10.61
CA ALA A 382 6.87 -9.26 -9.74
C ALA A 382 7.16 -10.09 -8.49
N ASN A 383 6.46 -11.19 -8.25
CA ASN A 383 6.47 -11.89 -6.95
C ASN A 383 6.25 -10.94 -5.76
N ALA A 384 5.37 -9.95 -5.90
CA ALA A 384 5.11 -8.98 -4.86
C ALA A 384 4.72 -9.69 -3.54
N HIS A 385 5.37 -9.32 -2.43
CA HIS A 385 5.27 -9.94 -1.11
C HIS A 385 5.74 -11.42 -1.03
N ASN A 386 6.31 -11.96 -2.11
CA ASN A 386 6.89 -13.32 -2.15
C ASN A 386 8.42 -13.27 -2.22
N ALA A 387 9.05 -14.44 -2.16
CA ALA A 387 10.48 -14.56 -2.40
C ALA A 387 10.83 -14.16 -3.86
N ASP A 388 12.03 -13.66 -4.06
CA ASP A 388 12.51 -13.15 -5.35
C ASP A 388 11.60 -12.07 -5.95
N GLU A 389 11.09 -11.17 -5.10
CA GLU A 389 10.43 -9.95 -5.56
C GLU A 389 11.36 -9.21 -6.53
N ASN A 390 10.79 -8.74 -7.65
CA ASN A 390 11.60 -8.26 -8.75
C ASN A 390 10.95 -7.11 -9.51
N LEU A 391 11.78 -6.31 -10.18
CA LEU A 391 11.37 -5.21 -11.04
C LEU A 391 12.22 -5.18 -12.31
N ARG A 392 11.59 -5.14 -13.46
CA ARG A 392 12.29 -4.86 -14.73
C ARG A 392 12.76 -3.41 -14.75
N LEU A 393 14.04 -3.22 -15.03
CA LEU A 393 14.61 -1.87 -15.07
C LEU A 393 14.06 -1.02 -16.23
N SER A 394 13.58 -1.65 -17.29
CA SER A 394 12.86 -0.95 -18.36
C SER A 394 11.56 -0.31 -17.88
N ASP A 395 10.83 -0.97 -16.97
CA ASP A 395 9.57 -0.48 -16.42
C ASP A 395 9.82 0.71 -15.46
N LEU A 396 10.89 0.65 -14.65
CA LEU A 396 11.34 1.79 -13.83
C LEU A 396 11.58 3.02 -14.70
N ARG A 397 12.41 2.89 -15.76
CA ARG A 397 12.69 4.00 -16.67
C ARG A 397 11.46 4.55 -17.38
N ALA A 398 10.58 3.66 -17.83
CA ALA A 398 9.33 4.04 -18.47
C ALA A 398 8.43 4.83 -17.52
N ALA A 399 8.22 4.33 -16.30
CA ALA A 399 7.41 4.99 -15.28
C ALA A 399 7.94 6.38 -14.93
N THR A 400 9.24 6.51 -14.72
CA THR A 400 9.88 7.81 -14.44
C THR A 400 9.68 8.81 -15.58
N THR A 401 9.84 8.35 -16.82
CA THR A 401 9.60 9.20 -18.01
C THR A 401 8.13 9.64 -18.05
N ILE A 402 7.20 8.73 -17.85
CA ILE A 402 5.76 9.00 -17.93
C ILE A 402 5.33 9.96 -16.82
N VAL A 403 5.76 9.72 -15.57
CA VAL A 403 5.45 10.59 -14.43
C VAL A 403 6.01 12.00 -14.66
N ALA A 404 7.26 12.10 -15.12
CA ALA A 404 7.86 13.42 -15.44
C ALA A 404 7.10 14.18 -16.51
N LEU A 405 6.68 13.51 -17.59
CA LEU A 405 5.90 14.11 -18.67
C LEU A 405 4.48 14.50 -18.20
N ALA A 406 3.85 13.67 -17.36
CA ALA A 406 2.54 13.96 -16.77
C ALA A 406 2.60 15.19 -15.85
N LEU A 407 3.62 15.27 -15.00
CA LEU A 407 3.85 16.46 -14.15
C LEU A 407 4.10 17.71 -14.99
N ALA A 408 4.87 17.57 -16.07
CA ALA A 408 5.13 18.68 -16.99
C ALA A 408 3.86 19.22 -17.67
N ASP A 409 2.89 18.35 -17.97
CA ASP A 409 1.57 18.73 -18.48
C ASP A 409 0.71 19.40 -17.40
N LEU A 410 0.67 18.84 -16.19
CA LEU A 410 -0.11 19.35 -15.08
C LEU A 410 0.35 20.72 -14.56
N LEU A 411 1.64 21.04 -14.74
CA LEU A 411 2.30 22.28 -14.28
C LEU A 411 2.52 23.30 -15.41
N SER A 412 2.02 23.07 -16.60
CA SER A 412 2.16 23.96 -17.77
C SER A 412 1.18 25.11 -17.77
#